data_3ea58fd1524a1a16e80f88cab655f138
#
_entry.id   3ea58fd1524a1a16e80f88cab655f138
#
_cell.length_a   1.000
_cell.length_b   1.000
_cell.length_c   1.000
_cell.angle_alpha   90.00
_cell.angle_beta   90.00
_cell.angle_gamma   90.00
#
_symmetry.space_group_name_H-M   'P 1'
#
loop_
_entity.id
_entity.type
_entity.pdbx_description
1 polymer ?
#
loop_
_entity_poly.entity_id
_entity_poly.type
_entity_poly.pdbx_seq_one_letter_code
_entity_poly.pdbx_strand_id
1 'polypeptide(L)'
;AVTSSVAFDLTIDVFNSDESAAASSSIVIKGATSIDQVVSAVQEAGGSGLSVSKNNNGTIDVVSATGATIKFTGAANVTVQPRSAVDANDDNIGDLVGGATATGTAQFAVGYVKLTSPNQYSVSGGATAEITGEATGVLDKVSDVDVSTVFGAQKAIDVIDSAISFIDSQRAQLGA
;
A
#
# COMPACT_ATOMS: atom_id res chain seq x y z
N ALA A 1 6.86 -11.82 8.01
CA ALA A 1 7.93 -12.17 8.96
C ALA A 1 8.63 -13.42 8.49
N VAL A 2 9.97 -13.42 8.46
CA VAL A 2 10.79 -14.64 8.23
C VAL A 2 11.14 -15.20 9.59
N THR A 3 10.61 -16.34 9.92
CA THR A 3 10.76 -16.94 11.27
C THR A 3 11.76 -18.10 11.34
N SER A 4 12.53 -18.36 10.25
CA SER A 4 13.38 -19.54 10.17
C SER A 4 14.77 -19.23 9.61
N SER A 5 15.78 -19.88 10.13
CA SER A 5 17.14 -19.95 9.55
C SER A 5 17.23 -20.90 8.34
N VAL A 6 16.12 -21.45 7.89
CA VAL A 6 16.04 -22.30 6.69
C VAL A 6 16.03 -21.40 5.46
N ALA A 7 16.90 -21.69 4.50
CA ALA A 7 16.93 -21.00 3.21
C ALA A 7 15.58 -21.12 2.50
N PHE A 8 15.13 -20.04 1.90
CA PHE A 8 13.86 -19.98 1.16
C PHE A 8 14.05 -19.29 -0.20
N ASP A 9 13.21 -19.68 -1.14
CA ASP A 9 13.09 -19.01 -2.43
C ASP A 9 11.85 -18.11 -2.41
N LEU A 10 11.96 -16.92 -2.98
CA LEU A 10 10.86 -15.96 -3.10
C LEU A 10 10.93 -15.31 -4.47
N THR A 11 9.81 -15.28 -5.18
CA THR A 11 9.63 -14.51 -6.41
C THR A 11 8.63 -13.39 -6.15
N ILE A 12 8.99 -12.20 -6.57
CA ILE A 12 8.15 -11.00 -6.50
C ILE A 12 7.91 -10.53 -7.93
N ASP A 13 6.71 -10.71 -8.44
CA ASP A 13 6.29 -10.28 -9.75
C ASP A 13 5.47 -8.98 -9.64
N VAL A 14 5.74 -8.03 -10.51
CA VAL A 14 5.05 -6.73 -10.59
C VAL A 14 4.26 -6.66 -11.88
N PHE A 15 2.98 -6.31 -11.78
CA PHE A 15 2.07 -6.18 -12.92
C PHE A 15 1.56 -4.74 -13.00
N ASN A 16 1.94 -4.01 -14.04
CA ASN A 16 1.45 -2.65 -14.32
C ASN A 16 0.09 -2.63 -15.04
N SER A 17 -0.41 -3.80 -15.39
CA SER A 17 -1.71 -4.02 -16.03
C SER A 17 -2.35 -5.27 -15.42
N ASP A 18 -3.32 -5.85 -16.09
CA ASP A 18 -3.97 -7.10 -15.73
C ASP A 18 -2.93 -8.21 -15.41
N GLU A 19 -3.14 -8.92 -14.31
CA GLU A 19 -2.31 -10.04 -13.84
C GLU A 19 -2.33 -11.26 -14.78
N SER A 20 -3.23 -11.29 -15.77
CA SER A 20 -3.25 -12.28 -16.85
C SER A 20 -2.14 -12.03 -17.89
N ALA A 21 -1.56 -10.84 -17.91
CA ALA A 21 -0.41 -10.50 -18.74
C ALA A 21 0.90 -11.03 -18.13
N ALA A 22 1.98 -10.96 -18.92
CA ALA A 22 3.30 -11.22 -18.37
C ALA A 22 3.67 -10.14 -17.33
N ALA A 23 4.37 -10.54 -16.27
CA ALA A 23 4.87 -9.60 -15.27
C ALA A 23 5.74 -8.53 -15.94
N SER A 24 5.51 -7.27 -15.55
CA SER A 24 6.30 -6.13 -16.05
C SER A 24 7.74 -6.16 -15.50
N SER A 25 7.90 -6.71 -14.31
CA SER A 25 9.18 -6.96 -13.65
C SER A 25 9.06 -8.20 -12.75
N SER A 26 10.13 -8.98 -12.67
CA SER A 26 10.20 -10.16 -11.78
C SER A 26 11.52 -10.16 -11.03
N ILE A 27 11.45 -10.26 -9.73
CA ILE A 27 12.59 -10.34 -8.82
C ILE A 27 12.63 -11.75 -8.26
N VAL A 28 13.64 -12.53 -8.64
CA VAL A 28 13.81 -13.92 -8.19
C VAL A 28 14.91 -13.98 -7.15
N ILE A 29 14.55 -14.33 -5.94
CA ILE A 29 15.45 -14.46 -4.77
C ILE A 29 15.55 -15.94 -4.45
N LYS A 30 16.76 -16.49 -4.51
CA LYS A 30 17.02 -17.91 -4.24
C LYS A 30 17.90 -18.08 -3.01
N GLY A 31 17.52 -19.05 -2.19
CA GLY A 31 18.33 -19.45 -1.04
C GLY A 31 18.51 -18.36 0.01
N ALA A 32 17.57 -17.41 0.12
CA ALA A 32 17.64 -16.37 1.12
C ALA A 32 17.51 -16.97 2.53
N THR A 33 18.36 -16.53 3.44
CA THR A 33 18.36 -16.94 4.85
C THR A 33 17.97 -15.80 5.80
N SER A 34 17.83 -14.59 5.27
CA SER A 34 17.48 -13.40 6.06
C SER A 34 16.62 -12.42 5.26
N ILE A 35 15.91 -11.58 5.99
CA ILE A 35 15.13 -10.46 5.45
C ILE A 35 16.03 -9.44 4.74
N ASP A 36 17.24 -9.21 5.25
CA ASP A 36 18.17 -8.24 4.66
C ASP A 36 18.57 -8.61 3.22
N GLN A 37 18.65 -9.91 2.91
CA GLN A 37 18.87 -10.37 1.54
C GLN A 37 17.68 -10.05 0.63
N VAL A 38 16.46 -10.16 1.15
CA VAL A 38 15.24 -9.74 0.39
C VAL A 38 15.26 -8.25 0.14
N VAL A 39 15.58 -7.45 1.16
CA VAL A 39 15.70 -5.99 1.03
C VAL A 39 16.73 -5.61 -0.04
N SER A 40 17.94 -6.20 0.03
CA SER A 40 18.99 -5.94 -0.96
C SER A 40 18.57 -6.32 -2.37
N ALA A 41 17.94 -7.48 -2.57
CA ALA A 41 17.49 -7.93 -3.87
C ALA A 41 16.43 -7.01 -4.49
N VAL A 42 15.48 -6.51 -3.68
CA VAL A 42 14.46 -5.55 -4.15
C VAL A 42 15.11 -4.20 -4.49
N GLN A 43 16.07 -3.74 -3.70
CA GLN A 43 16.80 -2.49 -3.94
C GLN A 43 17.68 -2.57 -5.20
N GLU A 44 18.36 -3.70 -5.42
CA GLU A 44 19.18 -3.94 -6.61
C GLU A 44 18.36 -4.00 -7.89
N ALA A 45 17.11 -4.47 -7.79
CA ALA A 45 16.16 -4.52 -8.90
C ALA A 45 15.57 -3.14 -9.29
N GLY A 46 16.23 -2.06 -9.01
CA GLY A 46 15.86 -0.62 -9.06
C GLY A 46 14.95 -0.07 -10.17
N GLY A 47 14.54 -0.90 -11.14
CA GLY A 47 13.57 -0.56 -12.19
C GLY A 47 12.16 -1.14 -11.96
N SER A 48 11.94 -1.82 -10.84
CA SER A 48 10.67 -2.51 -10.54
C SER A 48 9.53 -1.58 -10.07
N GLY A 49 9.84 -0.31 -9.76
CA GLY A 49 8.87 0.63 -9.17
C GLY A 49 8.48 0.26 -7.73
N LEU A 50 9.20 -0.68 -7.11
CA LEU A 50 9.00 -1.08 -5.73
C LEU A 50 9.93 -0.33 -4.79
N SER A 51 9.41 0.05 -3.64
CA SER A 51 10.18 0.46 -2.48
C SER A 51 10.06 -0.57 -1.36
N VAL A 52 11.13 -0.77 -0.62
CA VAL A 52 11.16 -1.69 0.50
C VAL A 52 11.69 -0.98 1.74
N SER A 53 11.01 -1.16 2.85
CA SER A 53 11.45 -0.67 4.17
C SER A 53 11.42 -1.80 5.18
N LYS A 54 12.41 -1.80 6.08
CA LYS A 54 12.52 -2.79 7.16
C LYS A 54 11.97 -2.19 8.44
N ASN A 55 11.09 -2.94 9.10
CA ASN A 55 10.51 -2.58 10.37
C ASN A 55 11.32 -3.13 11.55
N ASN A 56 11.23 -2.49 12.70
CA ASN A 56 11.93 -2.89 13.93
C ASN A 56 11.47 -4.26 14.48
N ASN A 57 10.31 -4.74 14.07
CA ASN A 57 9.76 -6.05 14.45
C ASN A 57 10.25 -7.21 13.57
N GLY A 58 11.22 -6.98 12.66
CA GLY A 58 11.76 -8.01 11.77
C GLY A 58 10.85 -8.32 10.56
N THR A 59 9.91 -7.45 10.22
CA THR A 59 9.13 -7.50 8.99
C THR A 59 9.64 -6.50 7.97
N ILE A 60 9.22 -6.65 6.71
CA ILE A 60 9.44 -5.66 5.66
C ILE A 60 8.11 -5.21 5.08
N ASP A 61 8.03 -3.94 4.73
CA ASP A 61 6.98 -3.39 3.91
C ASP A 61 7.49 -3.26 2.47
N VAL A 62 6.73 -3.80 1.53
CA VAL A 62 6.98 -3.67 0.09
C VAL A 62 5.84 -2.86 -0.50
N VAL A 63 6.17 -1.74 -1.13
CA VAL A 63 5.18 -0.78 -1.65
C VAL A 63 5.47 -0.51 -3.11
N SER A 64 4.42 -0.54 -3.94
CA SER A 64 4.48 -0.05 -5.31
C SER A 64 4.08 1.42 -5.33
N ALA A 65 4.99 2.29 -5.78
CA ALA A 65 4.72 3.72 -5.93
C ALA A 65 3.73 4.02 -7.09
N THR A 66 3.58 3.07 -8.02
CA THR A 66 2.69 3.20 -9.20
C THR A 66 1.32 2.57 -8.98
N GLY A 67 1.06 1.94 -7.83
CA GLY A 67 -0.17 1.18 -7.59
C GLY A 67 -0.23 -0.15 -8.34
N ALA A 68 0.90 -0.64 -8.85
CA ALA A 68 0.99 -1.91 -9.56
C ALA A 68 0.60 -3.08 -8.63
N THR A 69 -0.02 -4.10 -9.19
CA THR A 69 -0.27 -5.36 -8.47
C THR A 69 1.04 -6.10 -8.24
N ILE A 70 1.26 -6.54 -7.00
CA ILE A 70 2.44 -7.29 -6.60
C ILE A 70 2.01 -8.72 -6.27
N LYS A 71 2.64 -9.70 -6.91
CA LYS A 71 2.43 -11.12 -6.64
C LYS A 71 3.65 -11.69 -5.95
N PHE A 72 3.43 -12.36 -4.84
CA PHE A 72 4.45 -13.08 -4.08
C PHE A 72 4.25 -14.58 -4.28
N THR A 73 5.30 -15.27 -4.68
CA THR A 73 5.32 -16.72 -4.81
C THR A 73 6.60 -17.27 -4.18
N GLY A 74 6.51 -18.25 -3.31
CA GLY A 74 7.70 -18.76 -2.63
C GLY A 74 7.42 -19.88 -1.65
N ALA A 75 8.30 -20.01 -0.67
CA ALA A 75 8.22 -21.06 0.34
C ALA A 75 7.14 -20.77 1.39
N ALA A 76 6.58 -21.83 1.98
CA ALA A 76 5.52 -21.74 2.99
C ALA A 76 5.94 -21.05 4.31
N ASN A 77 7.25 -20.88 4.53
CA ASN A 77 7.82 -20.17 5.70
C ASN A 77 7.90 -18.64 5.52
N VAL A 78 7.55 -18.13 4.33
CA VAL A 78 7.38 -16.70 4.07
C VAL A 78 5.91 -16.38 4.11
N THR A 79 5.52 -15.37 4.88
CA THR A 79 4.13 -14.91 4.97
C THR A 79 3.99 -13.50 4.47
N VAL A 80 2.91 -13.24 3.75
CA VAL A 80 2.53 -11.93 3.23
C VAL A 80 1.20 -11.54 3.85
N GLN A 81 1.09 -10.28 4.23
CA GLN A 81 -0.15 -9.67 4.69
C GLN A 81 -0.37 -8.39 3.90
N PRO A 82 -1.46 -8.27 3.15
CA PRO A 82 -1.76 -7.05 2.41
C PRO A 82 -2.11 -5.91 3.37
N ARG A 83 -1.93 -4.67 2.90
CA ARG A 83 -2.43 -3.48 3.58
C ARG A 83 -3.76 -3.05 2.98
N SER A 84 -4.62 -2.53 3.82
CA SER A 84 -5.94 -2.04 3.41
C SER A 84 -5.85 -0.71 2.69
N ALA A 85 -6.73 -0.52 1.73
CA ALA A 85 -7.08 0.80 1.21
C ALA A 85 -7.96 1.58 2.22
N VAL A 86 -8.73 0.84 3.02
CA VAL A 86 -9.65 1.37 4.05
C VAL A 86 -9.53 0.49 5.27
N ASP A 87 -9.42 1.05 6.46
CA ASP A 87 -9.50 0.29 7.69
C ASP A 87 -10.95 0.12 8.17
N ALA A 88 -11.14 -0.76 9.19
CA ALA A 88 -12.45 -1.01 9.78
C ALA A 88 -13.01 0.21 10.56
N ASN A 89 -12.16 1.18 10.89
CA ASN A 89 -12.49 2.39 11.65
C ASN A 89 -12.44 3.66 10.80
N ASP A 90 -12.16 3.52 9.49
CA ASP A 90 -12.15 4.60 8.49
C ASP A 90 -11.05 5.65 8.70
N ASP A 91 -10.04 5.38 9.53
CA ASP A 91 -9.02 6.35 9.87
C ASP A 91 -7.59 5.96 9.45
N ASN A 92 -7.31 4.72 9.04
CA ASN A 92 -5.95 4.24 8.78
C ASN A 92 -5.79 3.51 7.44
N ILE A 93 -5.67 4.25 6.36
CA ILE A 93 -5.18 3.69 5.10
C ILE A 93 -3.79 3.10 5.31
N GLY A 94 -3.62 1.83 5.00
CA GLY A 94 -2.36 1.13 5.11
C GLY A 94 -2.24 0.19 6.31
N ASP A 95 -3.31 -0.01 7.08
CA ASP A 95 -3.33 -1.03 8.12
C ASP A 95 -3.26 -2.45 7.53
N LEU A 96 -2.69 -3.36 8.30
CA LEU A 96 -2.60 -4.76 7.90
C LEU A 96 -3.98 -5.42 7.99
N VAL A 97 -4.49 -5.93 6.89
CA VAL A 97 -5.80 -6.60 6.82
C VAL A 97 -5.68 -8.10 6.74
N GLY A 98 -6.59 -8.77 7.44
CA GLY A 98 -6.62 -10.23 7.47
C GLY A 98 -5.45 -10.85 8.18
N GLY A 99 -5.34 -12.16 8.11
CA GLY A 99 -4.20 -12.91 8.61
C GLY A 99 -3.06 -12.95 7.61
N ALA A 100 -1.82 -13.03 8.11
CA ALA A 100 -0.68 -13.28 7.24
C ALA A 100 -0.81 -14.66 6.57
N THR A 101 -0.68 -14.71 5.25
CA THR A 101 -0.85 -15.92 4.45
C THR A 101 0.50 -16.39 3.91
N ALA A 102 0.76 -17.70 4.00
CA ALA A 102 1.98 -18.30 3.50
C ALA A 102 2.09 -18.22 1.97
N THR A 103 3.28 -17.88 1.46
CA THR A 103 3.55 -17.75 0.01
C THR A 103 3.74 -19.09 -0.71
N GLY A 104 3.51 -20.21 -0.05
CA GLY A 104 3.48 -21.52 -0.69
C GLY A 104 2.43 -21.64 -1.80
N THR A 105 1.38 -20.80 -1.71
CA THR A 105 0.47 -20.47 -2.81
C THR A 105 0.67 -19.00 -3.17
N ALA A 106 0.56 -18.63 -4.44
CA ALA A 106 0.72 -17.25 -4.87
C ALA A 106 -0.21 -16.28 -4.08
N GLN A 107 0.37 -15.21 -3.57
CA GLN A 107 -0.34 -14.15 -2.84
C GLN A 107 -0.27 -12.85 -3.64
N PHE A 108 -1.40 -12.16 -3.75
CA PHE A 108 -1.50 -10.91 -4.50
C PHE A 108 -1.75 -9.73 -3.56
N ALA A 109 -1.02 -8.66 -3.77
CA ALA A 109 -1.30 -7.34 -3.22
C ALA A 109 -1.67 -6.41 -4.37
N VAL A 110 -2.95 -6.04 -4.45
CA VAL A 110 -3.47 -5.15 -5.49
C VAL A 110 -3.36 -3.69 -5.08
N GLY A 111 -3.12 -2.82 -6.06
CA GLY A 111 -3.16 -1.39 -5.87
C GLY A 111 -4.58 -0.89 -5.61
N TYR A 112 -4.69 0.29 -5.01
CA TYR A 112 -5.97 0.97 -4.78
C TYR A 112 -5.91 2.41 -5.27
N VAL A 113 -7.08 2.99 -5.53
CA VAL A 113 -7.23 4.39 -5.91
C VAL A 113 -7.73 5.18 -4.71
N LYS A 114 -6.96 6.19 -4.31
CA LYS A 114 -7.37 7.15 -3.29
C LYS A 114 -8.01 8.37 -3.95
N LEU A 115 -9.22 8.70 -3.55
CA LEU A 115 -9.91 9.91 -3.97
C LEU A 115 -9.89 10.93 -2.83
N THR A 116 -9.44 12.14 -3.11
CA THR A 116 -9.43 13.26 -2.16
C THR A 116 -10.13 14.46 -2.73
N SER A 117 -10.91 15.17 -1.91
CA SER A 117 -11.60 16.40 -2.30
C SER A 117 -11.74 17.31 -1.09
N PRO A 118 -11.59 18.64 -1.25
CA PRO A 118 -11.88 19.61 -0.19
C PRO A 118 -13.38 19.72 0.13
N ASN A 119 -14.24 19.16 -0.72
CA ASN A 119 -15.69 19.16 -0.55
C ASN A 119 -16.21 17.73 -0.40
N GLN A 120 -17.36 17.59 0.25
CA GLN A 120 -18.05 16.32 0.32
C GLN A 120 -18.37 15.81 -1.09
N TYR A 121 -18.10 14.54 -1.34
CA TYR A 121 -18.41 13.88 -2.61
C TYR A 121 -19.04 12.51 -2.36
N SER A 122 -19.72 12.01 -3.37
CA SER A 122 -20.20 10.64 -3.41
C SER A 122 -19.76 9.97 -4.70
N VAL A 123 -19.43 8.69 -4.63
CA VAL A 123 -19.13 7.88 -5.81
C VAL A 123 -20.33 7.03 -6.12
N SER A 124 -20.81 7.08 -7.37
CA SER A 124 -21.94 6.29 -7.83
C SER A 124 -21.56 5.46 -9.05
N GLY A 125 -22.04 4.22 -9.11
CA GLY A 125 -21.77 3.31 -10.21
C GLY A 125 -21.91 1.85 -9.77
N GLY A 126 -21.99 0.92 -10.73
CA GLY A 126 -22.21 -0.51 -10.45
C GLY A 126 -21.04 -1.21 -9.74
N ALA A 127 -19.84 -0.64 -9.76
CA ALA A 127 -18.62 -1.20 -9.17
C ALA A 127 -18.05 -0.30 -8.05
N THR A 128 -18.88 0.48 -7.37
CA THR A 128 -18.42 1.44 -6.34
C THR A 128 -17.66 0.75 -5.22
N ALA A 129 -18.17 -0.37 -4.72
CA ALA A 129 -17.52 -1.14 -3.66
C ALA A 129 -16.23 -1.85 -4.12
N GLU A 130 -16.10 -2.14 -5.41
CA GLU A 130 -14.89 -2.76 -5.98
C GLU A 130 -13.74 -1.76 -6.17
N ILE A 131 -14.08 -0.47 -6.34
CA ILE A 131 -13.07 0.57 -6.60
C ILE A 131 -12.66 1.29 -5.31
N THR A 132 -13.63 1.66 -4.46
CA THR A 132 -13.38 2.55 -3.32
C THR A 132 -13.75 1.94 -1.97
N GLY A 133 -14.52 0.86 -1.93
CA GLY A 133 -15.08 0.30 -0.70
C GLY A 133 -16.17 1.17 -0.05
N GLU A 134 -16.19 2.48 -0.32
CA GLU A 134 -17.11 3.46 0.24
C GLU A 134 -17.77 4.29 -0.86
N ALA A 135 -19.08 4.53 -0.69
CA ALA A 135 -19.87 5.33 -1.64
C ALA A 135 -19.83 6.84 -1.37
N THR A 136 -19.39 7.24 -0.18
CA THR A 136 -19.30 8.65 0.24
C THR A 136 -17.94 8.92 0.86
N GLY A 137 -17.38 10.09 0.58
CA GLY A 137 -16.14 10.52 1.22
C GLY A 137 -16.37 10.85 2.69
N VAL A 138 -15.43 10.46 3.54
CA VAL A 138 -15.40 10.81 4.96
C VAL A 138 -14.57 12.07 5.15
N LEU A 139 -14.99 12.92 6.08
CA LEU A 139 -14.27 14.15 6.40
C LEU A 139 -13.06 13.83 7.30
N ASP A 140 -11.89 13.88 6.73
CA ASP A 140 -10.64 13.84 7.51
C ASP A 140 -10.41 15.18 8.22
N LYS A 141 -10.17 15.14 9.53
CA LYS A 141 -9.90 16.32 10.34
C LYS A 141 -8.41 16.47 10.57
N VAL A 142 -7.92 17.71 10.55
CA VAL A 142 -6.52 18.01 10.88
C VAL A 142 -6.15 17.57 12.31
N SER A 143 -7.15 17.52 13.23
CA SER A 143 -6.95 17.06 14.60
C SER A 143 -6.63 15.58 14.73
N ASP A 144 -7.00 14.78 13.73
CA ASP A 144 -6.92 13.31 13.76
C ASP A 144 -5.70 12.80 12.97
N VAL A 145 -4.81 13.72 12.59
CA VAL A 145 -3.59 13.42 11.84
C VAL A 145 -2.59 12.67 12.72
N ASP A 146 -2.20 11.47 12.30
CA ASP A 146 -1.13 10.68 12.90
C ASP A 146 0.07 10.58 11.95
N VAL A 147 1.23 11.00 12.39
CA VAL A 147 2.50 10.97 11.63
C VAL A 147 3.45 9.87 12.12
N SER A 148 3.01 8.99 12.98
CA SER A 148 3.84 7.92 13.54
C SER A 148 4.19 6.83 12.52
N THR A 149 3.43 6.75 11.41
CA THR A 149 3.64 5.80 10.32
C THR A 149 3.92 6.53 9.00
N VAL A 150 4.56 5.83 8.04
CA VAL A 150 4.81 6.37 6.70
C VAL A 150 3.50 6.73 6.00
N PHE A 151 2.48 5.88 6.12
CA PHE A 151 1.16 6.11 5.52
C PHE A 151 0.41 7.24 6.21
N GLY A 152 0.48 7.31 7.54
CA GLY A 152 -0.08 8.42 8.31
C GLY A 152 0.56 9.76 7.95
N ALA A 153 1.89 9.80 7.75
CA ALA A 153 2.58 11.00 7.30
C ALA A 153 2.15 11.43 5.88
N GLN A 154 1.93 10.48 4.96
CA GLN A 154 1.40 10.78 3.62
C GLN A 154 -0.05 11.30 3.69
N LYS A 155 -0.91 10.66 4.50
CA LYS A 155 -2.27 11.12 4.76
C LYS A 155 -2.28 12.53 5.34
N ALA A 156 -1.37 12.83 6.28
CA ALA A 156 -1.22 14.15 6.89
C ALA A 156 -1.00 15.26 5.85
N ILE A 157 -0.14 15.02 4.86
CA ILE A 157 0.12 15.98 3.79
C ILE A 157 -1.16 16.26 3.01
N ASP A 158 -1.90 15.24 2.60
CA ASP A 158 -3.14 15.38 1.83
C ASP A 158 -4.22 16.14 2.63
N VAL A 159 -4.35 15.86 3.93
CA VAL A 159 -5.30 16.56 4.82
C VAL A 159 -4.94 18.03 4.97
N ILE A 160 -3.65 18.34 5.16
CA ILE A 160 -3.18 19.72 5.29
C ILE A 160 -3.37 20.49 3.97
N ASP A 161 -3.03 19.92 2.83
CA ASP A 161 -3.22 20.54 1.52
C ASP A 161 -4.70 20.82 1.23
N SER A 162 -5.58 19.88 1.59
CA SER A 162 -7.02 20.06 1.48
C SER A 162 -7.54 21.17 2.39
N ALA A 163 -7.03 21.25 3.63
CA ALA A 163 -7.39 22.30 4.58
C ALA A 163 -6.95 23.70 4.11
N ILE A 164 -5.72 23.81 3.56
CA ILE A 164 -5.22 25.07 2.98
C ILE A 164 -6.10 25.50 1.80
N SER A 165 -6.42 24.59 0.89
CA SER A 165 -7.29 24.86 -0.26
C SER A 165 -8.68 25.33 0.17
N PHE A 166 -9.22 24.74 1.25
CA PHE A 166 -10.50 25.16 1.82
C PHE A 166 -10.43 26.58 2.38
N ILE A 167 -9.40 26.92 3.17
CA ILE A 167 -9.20 28.26 3.74
C ILE A 167 -9.04 29.29 2.63
N ASP A 168 -8.27 28.99 1.58
CA ASP A 168 -8.07 29.91 0.45
C ASP A 168 -9.38 30.16 -0.31
N SER A 169 -10.21 29.12 -0.48
CA SER A 169 -11.55 29.27 -1.06
C SER A 169 -12.45 30.16 -0.20
N GLN A 170 -12.42 29.99 1.12
CA GLN A 170 -13.20 30.84 2.05
C GLN A 170 -12.70 32.31 2.01
N ARG A 171 -11.39 32.52 1.98
CA ARG A 171 -10.81 33.86 1.86
C ARG A 171 -11.21 34.55 0.55
N ALA A 172 -11.22 33.80 -0.57
CA ALA A 172 -11.65 34.32 -1.86
C ALA A 172 -13.16 34.73 -1.84
N GLN A 173 -14.01 33.94 -1.18
CA GLN A 173 -15.42 34.24 -1.03
C GLN A 173 -15.69 35.48 -0.14
N LEU A 174 -14.86 35.68 0.90
CA LEU A 174 -14.99 36.82 1.80
C LEU A 174 -14.34 38.09 1.26
N GLY A 175 -13.40 37.97 0.30
CA GLY A 175 -12.68 39.08 -0.32
C GLY A 175 -13.30 39.61 -1.62
N ALA A 176 -14.38 38.96 -2.09
CA ALA A 176 -15.18 39.38 -3.24
C ALA A 176 -16.43 40.13 -2.76
#